data_c61fca68c078f1771613c65147f72fdf
#
_entry.id   c61fca68c078f1771613c65147f72fdf
#
_cell.length_a   1.000
_cell.length_b   1.000
_cell.length_c   1.000
_cell.angle_alpha   90.00
_cell.angle_beta   90.00
_cell.angle_gamma   90.00
#
_symmetry.space_group_name_H-M   'P 1'
#
loop_
_entity.id
_entity.type
_entity.pdbx_description
1 polymer ?
#
loop_
_entity_poly.entity_id
_entity_poly.type
_entity_poly.pdbx_seq_one_letter_code
_entity_poly.pdbx_strand_id
1 'polypeptide(L)'
;MSTLYKRKNSPLWHYSSYYQGRRLRRSTKMRQRKLAIQVQNEWDMKLFNGDTSFIEKELNSSYNLNVFLDECLSVRSRISSNTQKMASTVVNKFKDYLSLNGIISITEINTRVIDGYIDYLDSSPKTKKNHVIELRQMFKRALSDGLLISNPVDGVTLPKIVKEDRHRCLSESDLKYIFESPGEWKLYYEFLFRTGLRAGDVAMLQYEDINLSKKAIVSLVRKSRKIYEFPLSDVLIDMIKGNDLTGPVFPNLYSEDSVRLNGNLKKPREHMQMILELHGRPKATLHSFRSTFNNILRDMGMELSDRQVLLAHASSDSTKIYTHPNLQVAQSWVNKLPVFN
;
A
#
# COMPACT_ATOMS: atom_id res chain seq x y z
N MET A 1 7.34 -40.36 3.22
CA MET A 1 6.80 -41.72 2.95
C MET A 1 5.30 -41.63 2.77
N SER A 2 4.77 -42.29 1.75
CA SER A 2 3.31 -42.40 1.51
C SER A 2 2.70 -43.54 2.31
N THR A 3 1.40 -43.47 2.58
CA THR A 3 0.65 -44.49 3.32
C THR A 3 -0.70 -44.77 2.65
N LEU A 4 -1.15 -46.01 2.75
CA LEU A 4 -2.51 -46.40 2.38
C LEU A 4 -3.35 -46.62 3.63
N TYR A 5 -4.59 -46.09 3.60
CA TYR A 5 -5.54 -46.25 4.70
C TYR A 5 -6.97 -46.44 4.18
N LYS A 6 -7.82 -47.01 5.01
CA LYS A 6 -9.28 -47.10 4.75
C LYS A 6 -10.03 -46.07 5.59
N ARG A 7 -11.01 -45.43 5.01
CA ARG A 7 -11.98 -44.61 5.76
C ARG A 7 -13.10 -45.46 6.29
N LYS A 8 -13.64 -45.13 7.47
CA LYS A 8 -14.66 -45.90 8.20
C LYS A 8 -15.90 -46.21 7.34
N ASN A 9 -16.23 -45.31 6.39
CA ASN A 9 -17.43 -45.40 5.54
C ASN A 9 -17.11 -45.54 4.04
N SER A 10 -15.92 -46.04 3.67
CA SER A 10 -15.54 -46.18 2.27
C SER A 10 -14.97 -47.60 2.02
N PRO A 11 -15.46 -48.30 0.99
CA PRO A 11 -14.90 -49.60 0.59
C PRO A 11 -13.55 -49.44 -0.12
N LEU A 12 -13.14 -48.20 -0.43
CA LEU A 12 -11.96 -47.88 -1.21
C LEU A 12 -10.75 -47.60 -0.33
N TRP A 13 -9.56 -47.95 -0.84
CA TRP A 13 -8.31 -47.55 -0.25
C TRP A 13 -7.99 -46.07 -0.60
N HIS A 14 -7.40 -45.39 0.35
CA HIS A 14 -6.98 -43.98 0.21
C HIS A 14 -5.47 -43.88 0.38
N TYR A 15 -4.86 -43.10 -0.47
CA TYR A 15 -3.46 -42.73 -0.43
C TYR A 15 -3.26 -41.46 0.41
N SER A 16 -2.19 -41.40 1.17
CA SER A 16 -1.74 -40.19 1.86
C SER A 16 -0.22 -40.08 1.75
N SER A 17 0.26 -38.92 1.34
CA SER A 17 1.68 -38.60 1.25
C SER A 17 1.91 -37.13 1.65
N TYR A 18 3.17 -36.75 1.76
CA TYR A 18 3.58 -35.37 1.88
C TYR A 18 4.38 -34.95 0.64
N TYR A 19 4.03 -33.81 0.05
CA TYR A 19 4.76 -33.22 -1.05
C TYR A 19 4.95 -31.72 -0.77
N GLN A 20 6.19 -31.26 -0.76
CA GLN A 20 6.55 -29.86 -0.45
C GLN A 20 5.88 -29.32 0.84
N GLY A 21 5.91 -30.14 1.91
CA GLY A 21 5.33 -29.78 3.21
C GLY A 21 3.81 -29.93 3.33
N ARG A 22 3.10 -30.38 2.28
CA ARG A 22 1.65 -30.56 2.26
C ARG A 22 1.26 -32.01 2.33
N ARG A 23 0.21 -32.28 3.08
CA ARG A 23 -0.38 -33.61 3.17
C ARG A 23 -1.36 -33.80 2.02
N LEU A 24 -1.03 -34.71 1.10
CA LEU A 24 -1.90 -35.17 0.02
C LEU A 24 -2.76 -36.31 0.51
N ARG A 25 -4.05 -36.34 0.16
CA ARG A 25 -4.99 -37.43 0.48
C ARG A 25 -5.88 -37.66 -0.72
N ARG A 26 -5.82 -38.89 -1.29
CA ARG A 26 -6.56 -39.23 -2.50
C ARG A 26 -7.15 -40.63 -2.40
N SER A 27 -8.31 -40.85 -3.00
CA SER A 27 -8.85 -42.21 -3.19
C SER A 27 -8.09 -42.88 -4.33
N THR A 28 -7.59 -44.09 -4.10
CA THR A 28 -7.02 -44.94 -5.16
C THR A 28 -8.08 -45.51 -6.09
N LYS A 29 -9.38 -45.34 -5.76
CA LYS A 29 -10.53 -45.99 -6.42
C LYS A 29 -10.47 -47.51 -6.40
N MET A 30 -9.52 -48.12 -5.67
CA MET A 30 -9.33 -49.54 -5.58
C MET A 30 -9.93 -50.09 -4.28
N ARG A 31 -10.68 -51.22 -4.40
CA ARG A 31 -11.22 -51.97 -3.26
C ARG A 31 -10.20 -52.97 -2.70
N GLN A 32 -9.38 -53.55 -3.60
CA GLN A 32 -8.37 -54.52 -3.25
C GLN A 32 -7.06 -53.83 -2.86
N ARG A 33 -6.45 -54.23 -1.74
CA ARG A 33 -5.22 -53.65 -1.23
C ARG A 33 -4.04 -53.78 -2.22
N LYS A 34 -3.95 -54.96 -2.90
CA LYS A 34 -2.88 -55.24 -3.86
C LYS A 34 -2.86 -54.23 -5.02
N LEU A 35 -4.03 -53.90 -5.57
CA LEU A 35 -4.18 -52.89 -6.64
C LEU A 35 -3.93 -51.48 -6.11
N ALA A 36 -4.34 -51.18 -4.88
CA ALA A 36 -4.08 -49.90 -4.26
C ALA A 36 -2.59 -49.64 -4.04
N ILE A 37 -1.79 -50.66 -3.75
CA ILE A 37 -0.32 -50.60 -3.65
C ILE A 37 0.30 -50.28 -5.02
N GLN A 38 -0.21 -50.85 -6.10
CA GLN A 38 0.28 -50.50 -7.44
C GLN A 38 0.06 -49.03 -7.77
N VAL A 39 -1.14 -48.54 -7.47
CA VAL A 39 -1.46 -47.09 -7.65
C VAL A 39 -0.61 -46.21 -6.73
N GLN A 40 -0.35 -46.64 -5.50
CA GLN A 40 0.54 -45.92 -4.59
C GLN A 40 1.96 -45.78 -5.17
N ASN A 41 2.52 -46.88 -5.65
CA ASN A 41 3.85 -46.91 -6.24
C ASN A 41 3.95 -46.02 -7.49
N GLU A 42 2.92 -46.06 -8.37
CA GLU A 42 2.84 -45.20 -9.53
C GLU A 42 2.84 -43.71 -9.13
N TRP A 43 2.03 -43.36 -8.14
CA TRP A 43 1.92 -41.97 -7.67
C TRP A 43 3.17 -41.50 -6.93
N ASP A 44 3.84 -42.36 -6.17
CA ASP A 44 5.11 -42.06 -5.53
C ASP A 44 6.21 -41.84 -6.57
N MET A 45 6.26 -42.63 -7.64
CA MET A 45 7.19 -42.40 -8.77
C MET A 45 6.90 -41.09 -9.49
N LYS A 46 5.63 -40.76 -9.74
CA LYS A 46 5.25 -39.45 -10.33
C LYS A 46 5.70 -38.29 -9.45
N LEU A 47 5.46 -38.35 -8.14
CA LEU A 47 5.91 -37.32 -7.20
C LEU A 47 7.43 -37.20 -7.15
N PHE A 48 8.15 -38.32 -7.20
CA PHE A 48 9.59 -38.35 -7.22
C PHE A 48 10.16 -37.66 -8.48
N ASN A 49 9.51 -37.85 -9.63
CA ASN A 49 9.86 -37.26 -10.92
C ASN A 49 9.34 -35.80 -11.07
N GLY A 50 8.68 -35.26 -10.03
CA GLY A 50 8.09 -33.92 -10.09
C GLY A 50 6.79 -33.81 -10.91
N ASP A 51 6.24 -34.95 -11.37
CA ASP A 51 4.97 -34.99 -12.09
C ASP A 51 3.81 -34.92 -11.09
N THR A 52 3.19 -33.73 -11.02
CA THR A 52 2.05 -33.43 -10.16
C THR A 52 0.72 -33.42 -10.92
N SER A 53 0.73 -33.74 -12.21
CA SER A 53 -0.45 -33.71 -13.10
C SER A 53 -1.65 -34.55 -12.60
N PHE A 54 -1.38 -35.67 -11.92
CA PHE A 54 -2.42 -36.50 -11.35
C PHE A 54 -3.07 -35.89 -10.10
N ILE A 55 -2.39 -34.98 -9.41
CA ILE A 55 -2.91 -34.28 -8.23
C ILE A 55 -3.66 -33.02 -8.67
N GLU A 56 -3.19 -32.34 -9.70
CA GLU A 56 -3.80 -31.13 -10.25
C GLU A 56 -5.24 -31.36 -10.70
N LYS A 57 -5.53 -32.47 -11.35
CA LYS A 57 -6.89 -32.79 -11.84
C LYS A 57 -7.93 -32.97 -10.74
N GLU A 58 -7.57 -33.42 -9.55
CA GLU A 58 -8.53 -33.64 -8.44
C GLU A 58 -8.61 -32.49 -7.45
N LEU A 59 -7.53 -31.72 -7.27
CA LEU A 59 -7.57 -30.47 -6.55
C LEU A 59 -8.45 -29.44 -7.28
N ASN A 60 -8.65 -29.63 -8.56
CA ASN A 60 -9.03 -28.58 -9.49
C ASN A 60 -10.34 -28.81 -10.25
N SER A 61 -11.08 -29.83 -9.95
CA SER A 61 -12.21 -30.22 -10.81
C SER A 61 -13.39 -29.25 -10.83
N SER A 62 -13.33 -28.07 -10.21
CA SER A 62 -14.38 -27.05 -10.37
C SER A 62 -14.29 -25.80 -9.49
N TYR A 63 -13.12 -25.41 -8.93
CA TYR A 63 -13.14 -24.16 -8.17
C TYR A 63 -13.14 -22.97 -9.13
N ASN A 64 -14.28 -22.30 -9.20
CA ASN A 64 -14.44 -21.13 -10.07
C ASN A 64 -13.52 -20.01 -9.61
N LEU A 65 -12.64 -19.55 -10.50
CA LEU A 65 -11.63 -18.54 -10.22
C LEU A 65 -12.26 -17.22 -9.76
N ASN A 66 -13.41 -16.84 -10.34
CA ASN A 66 -14.09 -15.61 -9.91
C ASN A 66 -14.58 -15.70 -8.46
N VAL A 67 -15.10 -16.85 -8.05
CA VAL A 67 -15.51 -17.10 -6.65
C VAL A 67 -14.30 -16.99 -5.73
N PHE A 68 -13.17 -17.60 -6.09
CA PHE A 68 -11.92 -17.49 -5.32
C PHE A 68 -11.47 -16.03 -5.15
N LEU A 69 -11.48 -15.26 -6.23
CA LEU A 69 -11.08 -13.85 -6.20
C LEU A 69 -12.01 -13.01 -5.32
N ASP A 70 -13.32 -13.27 -5.34
CA ASP A 70 -14.30 -12.59 -4.47
C ASP A 70 -14.09 -12.95 -2.99
N GLU A 71 -13.79 -14.22 -2.68
CA GLU A 71 -13.43 -14.63 -1.32
C GLU A 71 -12.13 -13.96 -0.84
N CYS A 72 -11.14 -13.80 -1.72
CA CYS A 72 -9.93 -13.05 -1.40
C CYS A 72 -10.26 -11.58 -1.06
N LEU A 73 -11.16 -10.93 -1.81
CA LEU A 73 -11.61 -9.58 -1.50
C LEU A 73 -12.36 -9.49 -0.17
N SER A 74 -13.22 -10.47 0.15
CA SER A 74 -13.96 -10.49 1.41
C SER A 74 -13.03 -10.51 2.63
N VAL A 75 -11.93 -11.23 2.56
CA VAL A 75 -10.89 -11.24 3.62
C VAL A 75 -10.14 -9.91 3.69
N ARG A 76 -9.91 -9.26 2.54
CA ARG A 76 -9.26 -7.94 2.48
C ARG A 76 -10.13 -6.82 3.08
N SER A 77 -11.44 -7.01 3.25
CA SER A 77 -12.32 -6.05 3.93
C SER A 77 -11.92 -5.79 5.39
N ARG A 78 -11.17 -6.70 6.00
CA ARG A 78 -10.65 -6.59 7.38
C ARG A 78 -9.42 -5.67 7.48
N ILE A 79 -8.90 -5.18 6.37
CA ILE A 79 -7.71 -4.31 6.29
C ILE A 79 -8.15 -2.87 6.03
N SER A 80 -7.20 -1.94 5.95
CA SER A 80 -7.51 -0.53 5.69
C SER A 80 -8.28 -0.33 4.38
N SER A 81 -9.20 0.62 4.37
CA SER A 81 -10.04 1.00 3.22
C SER A 81 -9.23 1.22 1.92
N ASN A 82 -8.06 1.84 2.00
CA ASN A 82 -7.21 2.08 0.83
C ASN A 82 -6.60 0.78 0.27
N THR A 83 -6.22 -0.16 1.13
CA THR A 83 -5.72 -1.47 0.70
C THR A 83 -6.84 -2.28 0.06
N GLN A 84 -8.04 -2.20 0.59
CA GLN A 84 -9.23 -2.83 0.02
C GLN A 84 -9.55 -2.28 -1.38
N LYS A 85 -9.55 -0.95 -1.55
CA LYS A 85 -9.77 -0.30 -2.85
C LYS A 85 -8.74 -0.75 -3.88
N MET A 86 -7.47 -0.84 -3.49
CA MET A 86 -6.41 -1.31 -4.37
C MET A 86 -6.63 -2.79 -4.76
N ALA A 87 -6.92 -3.66 -3.81
CA ALA A 87 -7.20 -5.07 -4.07
C ALA A 87 -8.41 -5.24 -5.01
N SER A 88 -9.49 -4.48 -4.79
CA SER A 88 -10.67 -4.48 -5.68
C SER A 88 -10.32 -4.05 -7.10
N THR A 89 -9.49 -3.00 -7.25
CA THR A 89 -9.03 -2.56 -8.58
C THR A 89 -8.24 -3.65 -9.31
N VAL A 90 -7.34 -4.34 -8.58
CA VAL A 90 -6.54 -5.44 -9.15
C VAL A 90 -7.44 -6.59 -9.56
N VAL A 91 -8.35 -7.01 -8.69
CA VAL A 91 -9.27 -8.14 -8.96
C VAL A 91 -10.18 -7.84 -10.14
N ASN A 92 -10.79 -6.66 -10.20
CA ASN A 92 -11.68 -6.29 -11.31
C ASN A 92 -10.95 -6.32 -12.65
N LYS A 93 -9.78 -5.66 -12.74
CA LYS A 93 -8.97 -5.68 -13.97
C LYS A 93 -8.49 -7.08 -14.35
N PHE A 94 -8.18 -7.91 -13.35
CA PHE A 94 -7.78 -9.28 -13.60
C PHE A 94 -8.96 -10.12 -14.11
N LYS A 95 -10.15 -9.97 -13.52
CA LYS A 95 -11.38 -10.62 -14.00
C LYS A 95 -11.73 -10.22 -15.43
N ASP A 96 -11.58 -8.94 -15.78
CA ASP A 96 -11.78 -8.45 -17.14
C ASP A 96 -10.86 -9.18 -18.13
N TYR A 97 -9.56 -9.26 -17.81
CA TYR A 97 -8.57 -9.99 -18.60
C TYR A 97 -8.90 -11.49 -18.71
N LEU A 98 -9.26 -12.13 -17.63
CA LEU A 98 -9.61 -13.55 -17.59
C LEU A 98 -10.86 -13.83 -18.47
N SER A 99 -11.85 -12.96 -18.39
CA SER A 99 -13.08 -13.06 -19.22
C SER A 99 -12.78 -12.93 -20.70
N LEU A 100 -11.92 -11.99 -21.09
CA LEU A 100 -11.48 -11.80 -22.48
C LEU A 100 -10.74 -13.02 -23.04
N ASN A 101 -10.07 -13.80 -22.17
CA ASN A 101 -9.31 -14.98 -22.58
C ASN A 101 -10.04 -16.30 -22.30
N GLY A 102 -11.31 -16.26 -21.85
CA GLY A 102 -12.11 -17.46 -21.56
C GLY A 102 -11.58 -18.32 -20.42
N ILE A 103 -10.79 -17.75 -19.50
CA ILE A 103 -10.18 -18.48 -18.37
C ILE A 103 -11.17 -18.48 -17.19
N ILE A 104 -11.59 -19.67 -16.77
CA ILE A 104 -12.64 -19.84 -15.77
C ILE A 104 -12.12 -20.54 -14.50
N SER A 105 -11.16 -21.47 -14.67
CA SER A 105 -10.66 -22.30 -13.57
C SER A 105 -9.37 -21.76 -13.00
N ILE A 106 -9.21 -21.86 -11.68
CA ILE A 106 -7.96 -21.50 -10.98
C ILE A 106 -6.75 -22.30 -11.48
N THR A 107 -6.99 -23.50 -12.02
CA THR A 107 -5.94 -24.37 -12.55
C THR A 107 -5.37 -23.98 -13.88
N GLU A 108 -6.10 -23.15 -14.62
CA GLU A 108 -5.65 -22.61 -15.90
C GLU A 108 -4.64 -21.49 -15.69
N ILE A 109 -4.55 -20.97 -14.44
CA ILE A 109 -3.62 -19.88 -14.12
C ILE A 109 -2.20 -20.42 -13.99
N ASN A 110 -1.34 -19.97 -14.86
CA ASN A 110 0.09 -20.24 -14.87
C ASN A 110 0.86 -18.92 -15.09
N THR A 111 2.18 -18.97 -15.07
CA THR A 111 3.03 -17.79 -15.24
C THR A 111 2.74 -17.05 -16.55
N ARG A 112 2.47 -17.75 -17.66
CA ARG A 112 2.16 -17.10 -18.95
C ARG A 112 0.88 -16.29 -18.92
N VAL A 113 -0.15 -16.77 -18.18
CA VAL A 113 -1.40 -16.03 -17.98
C VAL A 113 -1.14 -14.74 -17.20
N ILE A 114 -0.28 -14.80 -16.17
CA ILE A 114 0.08 -13.62 -15.39
C ILE A 114 0.92 -12.65 -16.21
N ASP A 115 1.91 -13.12 -16.99
CA ASP A 115 2.70 -12.28 -17.89
C ASP A 115 1.80 -11.59 -18.93
N GLY A 116 0.88 -12.34 -19.56
CA GLY A 116 -0.10 -11.77 -20.49
C GLY A 116 -1.03 -10.73 -19.84
N TYR A 117 -1.40 -10.93 -18.57
CA TYR A 117 -2.13 -9.92 -17.81
C TYR A 117 -1.30 -8.65 -17.57
N ILE A 118 -0.02 -8.79 -17.25
CA ILE A 118 0.87 -7.64 -17.05
C ILE A 118 1.05 -6.85 -18.37
N ASP A 119 1.11 -7.54 -19.50
CA ASP A 119 1.16 -6.89 -20.82
C ASP A 119 -0.15 -6.19 -21.18
N TYR A 120 -1.29 -6.82 -20.86
CA TYR A 120 -2.62 -6.22 -21.03
C TYR A 120 -2.81 -4.92 -20.24
N LEU A 121 -2.11 -4.74 -19.10
CA LEU A 121 -2.23 -3.53 -18.30
C LEU A 121 -1.57 -2.33 -19.00
N ASP A 122 -2.38 -1.36 -19.45
CA ASP A 122 -1.89 -0.03 -19.82
C ASP A 122 -1.63 0.81 -18.55
N SER A 123 -0.47 0.60 -17.94
CA SER A 123 -0.13 1.22 -16.65
C SER A 123 1.37 1.33 -16.44
N SER A 124 1.78 2.24 -15.56
CA SER A 124 3.18 2.43 -15.21
C SER A 124 3.81 1.15 -14.63
N PRO A 125 5.15 0.94 -14.78
CA PRO A 125 5.87 -0.20 -14.21
C PRO A 125 5.61 -0.40 -12.71
N LYS A 126 5.48 0.69 -11.96
CA LYS A 126 5.15 0.63 -10.53
C LYS A 126 3.74 0.10 -10.27
N THR A 127 2.78 0.50 -11.09
CA THR A 127 1.39 0.01 -10.99
C THR A 127 1.35 -1.48 -11.33
N LYS A 128 2.00 -1.90 -12.41
CA LYS A 128 2.13 -3.31 -12.78
C LYS A 128 2.73 -4.14 -11.64
N LYS A 129 3.81 -3.65 -11.01
CA LYS A 129 4.40 -4.30 -9.82
C LYS A 129 3.42 -4.43 -8.67
N ASN A 130 2.62 -3.41 -8.39
CA ASN A 130 1.60 -3.47 -7.32
C ASN A 130 0.55 -4.53 -7.62
N HIS A 131 0.11 -4.68 -8.87
CA HIS A 131 -0.80 -5.74 -9.30
C HIS A 131 -0.20 -7.13 -9.03
N VAL A 132 1.06 -7.34 -9.42
CA VAL A 132 1.77 -8.61 -9.19
C VAL A 132 1.90 -8.91 -7.69
N ILE A 133 2.21 -7.92 -6.85
CA ILE A 133 2.31 -8.11 -5.40
C ILE A 133 0.95 -8.55 -4.83
N GLU A 134 -0.14 -7.93 -5.24
CA GLU A 134 -1.48 -8.25 -4.75
C GLU A 134 -1.92 -9.65 -5.22
N LEU A 135 -1.76 -9.97 -6.50
CA LEU A 135 -2.03 -11.31 -7.03
C LEU A 135 -1.18 -12.37 -6.34
N ARG A 136 0.10 -12.11 -6.06
CA ARG A 136 0.98 -13.03 -5.32
C ARG A 136 0.41 -13.36 -3.94
N GLN A 137 -0.13 -12.38 -3.23
CA GLN A 137 -0.76 -12.60 -1.92
C GLN A 137 -2.04 -13.44 -2.04
N MET A 138 -2.85 -13.20 -3.08
CA MET A 138 -4.06 -13.98 -3.33
C MET A 138 -3.72 -15.44 -3.67
N PHE A 139 -2.79 -15.67 -4.59
CA PHE A 139 -2.37 -17.02 -4.96
C PHE A 139 -1.58 -17.73 -3.85
N LYS A 140 -0.92 -16.99 -2.94
CA LYS A 140 -0.39 -17.59 -1.70
C LYS A 140 -1.49 -18.19 -0.83
N ARG A 141 -2.66 -17.56 -0.79
CA ARG A 141 -3.84 -18.14 -0.13
C ARG A 141 -4.32 -19.40 -0.86
N ALA A 142 -4.41 -19.37 -2.20
CA ALA A 142 -4.77 -20.55 -3.00
C ALA A 142 -3.86 -21.74 -2.70
N LEU A 143 -2.56 -21.48 -2.49
CA LEU A 143 -1.62 -22.51 -2.03
C LEU A 143 -1.99 -23.03 -0.63
N SER A 144 -2.26 -22.15 0.33
CA SER A 144 -2.61 -22.56 1.71
C SER A 144 -3.90 -23.36 1.76
N ASP A 145 -4.87 -23.02 0.91
CA ASP A 145 -6.16 -23.70 0.79
C ASP A 145 -6.08 -25.00 -0.04
N GLY A 146 -4.90 -25.32 -0.59
CA GLY A 146 -4.67 -26.53 -1.39
C GLY A 146 -5.23 -26.48 -2.80
N LEU A 147 -5.63 -25.31 -3.29
CA LEU A 147 -6.19 -25.12 -4.63
C LEU A 147 -5.11 -25.15 -5.73
N LEU A 148 -3.88 -24.78 -5.39
CA LEU A 148 -2.72 -24.79 -6.28
C LEU A 148 -1.53 -25.49 -5.60
N ILE A 149 -0.57 -25.94 -6.39
CA ILE A 149 0.67 -26.59 -5.92
C ILE A 149 1.82 -25.58 -5.87
N SER A 150 1.84 -24.64 -6.80
CA SER A 150 2.82 -23.57 -6.88
C SER A 150 2.13 -22.23 -7.10
N ASN A 151 2.79 -21.14 -6.71
CA ASN A 151 2.26 -19.79 -6.96
C ASN A 151 2.59 -19.37 -8.39
N PRO A 152 1.61 -19.17 -9.28
CA PRO A 152 1.85 -18.83 -10.69
C PRO A 152 2.55 -17.48 -10.86
N VAL A 153 2.58 -16.65 -9.82
CA VAL A 153 3.18 -15.31 -9.84
C VAL A 153 4.68 -15.33 -9.53
N ASP A 154 5.22 -16.43 -9.00
CA ASP A 154 6.62 -16.46 -8.55
C ASP A 154 7.64 -16.44 -9.73
N GLY A 155 7.25 -16.93 -10.91
CA GLY A 155 8.05 -16.89 -12.13
C GLY A 155 7.93 -15.62 -12.98
N VAL A 156 7.10 -14.65 -12.55
CA VAL A 156 6.81 -13.45 -13.34
C VAL A 156 7.98 -12.46 -13.35
N THR A 157 8.38 -12.03 -14.53
CA THR A 157 9.41 -11.00 -14.71
C THR A 157 8.79 -9.61 -14.65
N LEU A 158 9.23 -8.82 -13.69
CA LEU A 158 8.72 -7.46 -13.51
C LEU A 158 9.48 -6.44 -14.35
N PRO A 159 8.78 -5.45 -14.95
CA PRO A 159 9.44 -4.39 -15.67
C PRO A 159 10.31 -3.55 -14.71
N LYS A 160 11.47 -3.09 -15.21
CA LYS A 160 12.36 -2.19 -14.48
C LYS A 160 11.60 -0.91 -14.10
N ILE A 161 11.65 -0.56 -12.81
CA ILE A 161 11.13 0.72 -12.34
C ILE A 161 12.25 1.73 -12.41
N VAL A 162 12.11 2.70 -13.32
CA VAL A 162 12.94 3.90 -13.29
C VAL A 162 12.39 4.80 -12.18
N LYS A 163 13.25 5.19 -11.24
CA LYS A 163 12.86 6.14 -10.18
C LYS A 163 12.69 7.52 -10.82
N GLU A 164 11.45 7.92 -11.01
CA GLU A 164 11.12 9.30 -11.30
C GLU A 164 10.96 10.06 -9.99
N ASP A 165 11.54 11.24 -9.89
CA ASP A 165 11.32 12.13 -8.74
C ASP A 165 9.97 12.86 -8.92
N ARG A 166 8.88 12.14 -8.59
CA ARG A 166 7.51 12.68 -8.68
C ARG A 166 7.23 13.80 -7.69
N HIS A 167 8.06 13.93 -6.68
CA HIS A 167 7.90 14.89 -5.60
C HIS A 167 9.18 15.70 -5.46
N ARG A 168 9.58 16.34 -6.58
CA ARG A 168 10.75 17.20 -6.57
C ARG A 168 10.65 18.23 -5.43
N CYS A 169 11.77 18.61 -4.89
CA CYS A 169 11.81 19.72 -3.94
C CYS A 169 11.47 21.02 -4.65
N LEU A 170 10.76 21.89 -3.94
CA LEU A 170 10.54 23.26 -4.36
C LEU A 170 11.84 24.06 -4.15
N SER A 171 12.28 24.77 -5.17
CA SER A 171 13.40 25.71 -5.05
C SER A 171 12.96 26.96 -4.27
N GLU A 172 13.91 27.78 -3.86
CA GLU A 172 13.63 29.06 -3.25
C GLU A 172 12.75 29.96 -4.14
N SER A 173 13.04 30.00 -5.46
CA SER A 173 12.21 30.71 -6.43
C SER A 173 10.79 30.16 -6.52
N ASP A 174 10.61 28.82 -6.49
CA ASP A 174 9.28 28.22 -6.48
C ASP A 174 8.48 28.64 -5.25
N LEU A 175 9.12 28.58 -4.07
CA LEU A 175 8.49 29.01 -2.81
C LEU A 175 8.13 30.48 -2.84
N LYS A 176 9.04 31.31 -3.33
CA LYS A 176 8.80 32.77 -3.48
C LYS A 176 7.54 33.01 -4.31
N TYR A 177 7.44 32.47 -5.51
CA TYR A 177 6.26 32.66 -6.36
C TYR A 177 4.97 32.10 -5.71
N ILE A 178 5.03 30.95 -5.05
CA ILE A 178 3.86 30.38 -4.37
C ILE A 178 3.38 31.29 -3.23
N PHE A 179 4.32 31.87 -2.45
CA PHE A 179 3.96 32.71 -1.29
C PHE A 179 3.68 34.15 -1.66
N GLU A 180 4.14 34.65 -2.80
CA GLU A 180 3.75 35.96 -3.34
C GLU A 180 2.31 35.97 -3.86
N SER A 181 1.78 34.85 -4.33
CA SER A 181 0.43 34.73 -4.89
C SER A 181 -0.38 33.56 -4.32
N PRO A 182 -0.43 33.37 -3.00
CA PRO A 182 -1.00 32.15 -2.39
C PRO A 182 -2.53 32.12 -2.44
N GLY A 183 -3.21 33.24 -2.73
CA GLY A 183 -4.66 33.36 -2.66
C GLY A 183 -5.24 32.92 -1.30
N GLU A 184 -6.37 32.24 -1.34
CA GLU A 184 -7.03 31.69 -0.14
C GLU A 184 -6.23 30.54 0.52
N TRP A 185 -5.19 30.01 -0.15
CA TRP A 185 -4.42 28.86 0.33
C TRP A 185 -3.19 29.25 1.16
N LYS A 186 -2.97 30.53 1.49
CA LYS A 186 -1.78 31.01 2.21
C LYS A 186 -1.52 30.20 3.49
N LEU A 187 -2.51 30.13 4.37
CA LEU A 187 -2.39 29.41 5.64
C LEU A 187 -2.12 27.92 5.41
N TYR A 188 -2.79 27.32 4.43
CA TYR A 188 -2.61 25.90 4.12
C TYR A 188 -1.19 25.59 3.60
N TYR A 189 -0.65 26.43 2.71
CA TYR A 189 0.72 26.26 2.20
C TYR A 189 1.76 26.50 3.30
N GLU A 190 1.55 27.46 4.19
CA GLU A 190 2.42 27.71 5.34
C GLU A 190 2.45 26.49 6.28
N PHE A 191 1.29 25.89 6.57
CA PHE A 191 1.25 24.65 7.35
C PHE A 191 2.01 23.51 6.66
N LEU A 192 1.81 23.31 5.37
CA LEU A 192 2.54 22.29 4.61
C LEU A 192 4.05 22.50 4.65
N PHE A 193 4.48 23.76 4.45
CA PHE A 193 5.88 24.13 4.38
C PHE A 193 6.58 24.03 5.73
N ARG A 194 5.95 24.55 6.79
CA ARG A 194 6.59 24.65 8.12
C ARG A 194 6.44 23.43 9.00
N THR A 195 5.53 22.52 8.67
CA THR A 195 5.37 21.28 9.43
C THR A 195 5.89 20.05 8.69
N GLY A 196 5.95 20.11 7.36
CA GLY A 196 6.26 18.93 6.55
C GLY A 196 5.23 17.80 6.70
N LEU A 197 4.06 18.05 7.29
CA LEU A 197 2.97 17.07 7.38
C LEU A 197 2.45 16.68 6.01
N ARG A 198 1.77 15.54 5.91
CA ARG A 198 1.12 15.16 4.65
C ARG A 198 -0.06 16.08 4.37
N ALA A 199 -0.28 16.40 3.09
CA ALA A 199 -1.35 17.29 2.66
C ALA A 199 -2.73 16.90 3.22
N GLY A 200 -3.05 15.61 3.23
CA GLY A 200 -4.29 15.13 3.84
C GLY A 200 -4.34 15.28 5.36
N ASP A 201 -3.21 15.11 6.04
CA ASP A 201 -3.14 15.27 7.50
C ASP A 201 -3.35 16.75 7.87
N VAL A 202 -2.71 17.68 7.14
CA VAL A 202 -2.91 19.15 7.34
C VAL A 202 -4.37 19.55 7.06
N ALA A 203 -4.97 19.07 5.97
CA ALA A 203 -6.36 19.40 5.62
C ALA A 203 -7.39 18.90 6.66
N MET A 204 -7.01 17.93 7.47
CA MET A 204 -7.84 17.32 8.51
C MET A 204 -7.58 17.90 9.91
N LEU A 205 -6.65 18.84 10.05
CA LEU A 205 -6.37 19.48 11.34
C LEU A 205 -7.61 20.19 11.88
N GLN A 206 -7.83 20.00 13.18
CA GLN A 206 -8.81 20.75 13.96
C GLN A 206 -8.06 21.68 14.92
N TYR A 207 -8.71 22.75 15.32
CA TYR A 207 -8.13 23.67 16.29
C TYR A 207 -7.87 22.98 17.64
N GLU A 208 -8.66 21.97 17.98
CA GLU A 208 -8.49 21.14 19.17
C GLU A 208 -7.18 20.33 19.14
N ASP A 209 -6.63 20.07 17.95
CA ASP A 209 -5.31 19.44 17.79
C ASP A 209 -4.14 20.40 18.12
N ILE A 210 -4.42 21.71 18.26
CA ILE A 210 -3.39 22.74 18.43
C ILE A 210 -3.25 23.12 19.90
N ASN A 211 -2.12 22.81 20.48
CA ASN A 211 -1.77 23.21 21.84
C ASN A 211 -0.85 24.44 21.80
N LEU A 212 -1.43 25.63 21.95
CA LEU A 212 -0.67 26.89 21.90
C LEU A 212 0.31 27.05 23.07
N SER A 213 0.00 26.51 24.26
CA SER A 213 0.91 26.59 25.41
C SER A 213 2.16 25.74 25.21
N LYS A 214 2.03 24.59 24.54
CA LYS A 214 3.16 23.74 24.16
C LYS A 214 3.80 24.17 22.83
N LYS A 215 3.18 25.07 22.10
CA LYS A 215 3.54 25.45 20.71
C LYS A 215 3.64 24.20 19.81
N ALA A 216 2.65 23.33 19.85
CA ALA A 216 2.65 22.03 19.16
C ALA A 216 1.29 21.65 18.62
N ILE A 217 1.29 20.91 17.51
CA ILE A 217 0.16 20.12 17.04
C ILE A 217 0.24 18.77 17.73
N VAL A 218 -0.82 18.34 18.38
CA VAL A 218 -0.96 17.01 18.99
C VAL A 218 -2.05 16.28 18.25
N SER A 219 -1.71 15.51 17.25
CA SER A 219 -2.69 14.90 16.36
C SER A 219 -2.41 13.44 16.05
N LEU A 220 -3.47 12.73 15.70
CA LEU A 220 -3.40 11.34 15.26
C LEU A 220 -2.98 11.27 13.79
N VAL A 221 -1.77 10.82 13.51
CA VAL A 221 -1.34 10.54 12.14
C VAL A 221 -2.11 9.35 11.57
N ARG A 222 -3.04 9.59 10.66
CA ARG A 222 -4.01 8.61 10.11
C ARG A 222 -3.34 7.34 9.56
N LYS A 223 -2.20 7.47 8.90
CA LYS A 223 -1.51 6.34 8.27
C LYS A 223 -0.90 5.39 9.30
N SER A 224 -0.35 5.90 10.39
CA SER A 224 0.33 5.12 11.43
C SER A 224 -0.56 4.80 12.62
N ARG A 225 -1.70 5.49 12.77
CA ARG A 225 -2.59 5.44 13.95
C ARG A 225 -1.88 5.73 15.27
N LYS A 226 -0.87 6.62 15.23
CA LYS A 226 -0.11 7.06 16.41
C LYS A 226 -0.34 8.54 16.63
N ILE A 227 -0.39 8.93 17.90
CA ILE A 227 -0.37 10.35 18.29
C ILE A 227 1.05 10.85 18.13
N TYR A 228 1.21 11.99 17.47
CA TYR A 228 2.47 12.69 17.30
C TYR A 228 2.33 14.12 17.77
N GLU A 229 3.42 14.62 18.33
CA GLU A 229 3.57 16.04 18.65
C GLU A 229 4.48 16.69 17.59
N PHE A 230 3.95 17.69 16.90
CA PHE A 230 4.69 18.45 15.90
C PHE A 230 4.91 19.87 16.41
N PRO A 231 6.16 20.40 16.39
CA PRO A 231 6.41 21.76 16.82
C PRO A 231 5.77 22.74 15.83
N LEU A 232 5.12 23.78 16.37
CA LEU A 232 4.63 24.92 15.61
C LEU A 232 5.68 26.02 15.61
N SER A 233 6.00 26.56 14.43
CA SER A 233 6.82 27.76 14.32
C SER A 233 6.06 28.98 14.85
N ASP A 234 6.79 30.00 15.34
CA ASP A 234 6.17 31.22 15.82
C ASP A 234 5.36 31.92 14.72
N VAL A 235 5.80 31.82 13.45
CA VAL A 235 5.04 32.31 12.29
C VAL A 235 3.65 31.68 12.19
N LEU A 236 3.54 30.35 12.33
CA LEU A 236 2.24 29.70 12.30
C LEU A 236 1.36 30.08 13.50
N ILE A 237 1.98 30.21 14.67
CA ILE A 237 1.27 30.64 15.88
C ILE A 237 0.67 32.04 15.67
N ASP A 238 1.43 32.96 15.10
CA ASP A 238 0.96 34.33 14.84
C ASP A 238 -0.16 34.38 13.79
N MET A 239 -0.14 33.46 12.80
CA MET A 239 -1.18 33.38 11.78
C MET A 239 -2.52 32.82 12.30
N ILE A 240 -2.50 32.04 13.36
CA ILE A 240 -3.72 31.41 13.92
C ILE A 240 -4.22 32.09 15.20
N LYS A 241 -3.45 33.00 15.80
CA LYS A 241 -3.88 33.77 16.97
C LYS A 241 -5.14 34.60 16.68
N GLY A 242 -6.05 34.62 17.63
CA GLY A 242 -7.23 35.50 17.58
C GLY A 242 -8.44 34.93 16.86
N ASN A 243 -8.39 33.71 16.35
CA ASN A 243 -9.55 33.01 15.82
C ASN A 243 -10.29 32.26 16.94
N ASP A 244 -11.60 32.14 16.85
CA ASP A 244 -12.37 31.19 17.66
C ASP A 244 -11.93 29.78 17.28
N LEU A 245 -11.16 29.16 18.21
CA LEU A 245 -10.35 27.97 17.92
C LEU A 245 -11.16 26.68 18.11
N THR A 246 -12.21 26.51 17.32
CA THR A 246 -13.02 25.30 17.34
C THR A 246 -13.26 24.77 15.92
N GLY A 247 -13.25 23.43 15.79
CA GLY A 247 -13.52 22.74 14.54
C GLY A 247 -12.36 22.79 13.52
N PRO A 248 -12.63 22.51 12.24
CA PRO A 248 -11.60 22.39 11.23
C PRO A 248 -10.81 23.68 10.97
N VAL A 249 -9.46 23.59 10.99
CA VAL A 249 -8.57 24.71 10.60
C VAL A 249 -8.79 25.09 9.13
N PHE A 250 -9.13 24.10 8.29
CA PHE A 250 -9.34 24.26 6.85
C PHE A 250 -10.72 23.75 6.44
N PRO A 251 -11.83 24.44 6.75
CA PRO A 251 -13.18 23.95 6.51
C PRO A 251 -13.45 23.56 5.06
N ASN A 252 -12.90 24.31 4.10
CA ASN A 252 -13.03 24.06 2.65
C ASN A 252 -12.30 22.78 2.18
N LEU A 253 -11.35 22.27 2.96
CA LEU A 253 -10.56 21.08 2.66
C LEU A 253 -11.00 19.87 3.49
N TYR A 254 -11.50 20.09 4.70
CA TYR A 254 -11.85 19.06 5.65
C TYR A 254 -12.93 18.10 5.11
N SER A 255 -12.69 16.81 5.24
CA SER A 255 -13.70 15.78 5.03
C SER A 255 -13.24 14.45 5.61
N GLU A 256 -14.09 13.78 6.37
CA GLU A 256 -13.88 12.42 6.88
C GLU A 256 -13.93 11.39 5.74
N ASP A 257 -14.70 11.66 4.69
CA ASP A 257 -14.72 10.83 3.50
C ASP A 257 -13.44 11.03 2.67
N SER A 258 -12.70 9.94 2.46
CA SER A 258 -11.39 9.98 1.78
C SER A 258 -11.48 10.36 0.30
N VAL A 259 -12.60 10.12 -0.38
CA VAL A 259 -12.79 10.49 -1.80
C VAL A 259 -13.01 11.98 -1.88
N ARG A 260 -13.89 12.49 -1.02
CA ARG A 260 -14.19 13.92 -0.94
C ARG A 260 -12.96 14.73 -0.51
N LEU A 261 -12.21 14.25 0.50
CA LEU A 261 -10.95 14.87 0.91
C LEU A 261 -9.96 14.99 -0.25
N ASN A 262 -9.76 13.90 -1.01
CA ASN A 262 -8.87 13.91 -2.17
C ASN A 262 -9.39 14.86 -3.27
N GLY A 263 -10.71 14.96 -3.45
CA GLY A 263 -11.35 15.93 -4.34
C GLY A 263 -11.07 17.38 -3.91
N ASN A 264 -11.22 17.68 -2.62
CA ASN A 264 -10.96 19.01 -2.06
C ASN A 264 -9.48 19.42 -2.23
N LEU A 265 -8.56 18.49 -2.00
CA LEU A 265 -7.11 18.72 -2.17
C LEU A 265 -6.69 18.99 -3.63
N LYS A 266 -7.57 18.75 -4.58
CA LYS A 266 -7.32 19.07 -5.99
C LYS A 266 -7.19 20.59 -6.19
N LYS A 267 -8.01 21.39 -5.51
CA LYS A 267 -8.04 22.87 -5.65
C LYS A 267 -6.69 23.53 -5.29
N PRO A 268 -6.15 23.38 -4.08
CA PRO A 268 -4.86 24.00 -3.75
C PRO A 268 -3.71 23.42 -4.60
N ARG A 269 -3.78 22.15 -5.01
CA ARG A 269 -2.78 21.58 -5.90
C ARG A 269 -2.80 22.24 -7.28
N GLU A 270 -3.97 22.43 -7.88
CA GLU A 270 -4.11 23.06 -9.19
C GLU A 270 -3.73 24.52 -9.14
N HIS A 271 -4.10 25.24 -8.08
CA HIS A 271 -3.68 26.62 -7.86
C HIS A 271 -2.14 26.74 -7.78
N MET A 272 -1.48 25.91 -6.99
CA MET A 272 -0.01 25.88 -6.93
C MET A 272 0.62 25.59 -8.30
N GLN A 273 0.06 24.61 -9.05
CA GLN A 273 0.57 24.27 -10.37
C GLN A 273 0.40 25.42 -11.37
N MET A 274 -0.72 26.13 -11.31
CA MET A 274 -0.96 27.34 -12.13
C MET A 274 0.09 28.41 -11.87
N ILE A 275 0.42 28.70 -10.59
CA ILE A 275 1.47 29.65 -10.24
C ILE A 275 2.82 29.22 -10.83
N LEU A 276 3.19 27.96 -10.63
CA LEU A 276 4.46 27.45 -11.15
C LEU A 276 4.51 27.52 -12.69
N GLU A 277 3.43 27.21 -13.38
CA GLU A 277 3.34 27.26 -14.84
C GLU A 277 3.45 28.68 -15.38
N LEU A 278 2.79 29.65 -14.74
CA LEU A 278 2.91 31.09 -15.08
C LEU A 278 4.36 31.62 -15.02
N HIS A 279 5.17 31.03 -14.15
CA HIS A 279 6.58 31.40 -13.99
C HIS A 279 7.55 30.44 -14.70
N GLY A 280 7.04 29.60 -15.62
CA GLY A 280 7.86 28.65 -16.38
C GLY A 280 8.56 27.59 -15.52
N ARG A 281 8.01 27.30 -14.34
CA ARG A 281 8.59 26.34 -13.39
C ARG A 281 8.07 24.93 -13.62
N PRO A 282 8.89 23.88 -13.39
CA PRO A 282 8.42 22.50 -13.52
C PRO A 282 7.30 22.20 -12.55
N LYS A 283 6.39 21.29 -12.95
CA LYS A 283 5.28 20.83 -12.11
C LYS A 283 5.76 20.27 -10.77
N ALA A 284 5.01 20.54 -9.72
CA ALA A 284 5.21 20.03 -8.38
C ALA A 284 3.89 19.49 -7.79
N THR A 285 3.96 18.84 -6.66
CA THR A 285 2.79 18.31 -5.94
C THR A 285 2.74 18.89 -4.54
N LEU A 286 1.60 18.82 -3.87
CA LEU A 286 1.52 19.23 -2.45
C LEU A 286 2.52 18.44 -1.56
N HIS A 287 2.91 17.23 -1.97
CA HIS A 287 3.95 16.46 -1.26
C HIS A 287 5.35 17.08 -1.41
N SER A 288 5.56 17.91 -2.43
CA SER A 288 6.82 18.62 -2.64
C SER A 288 7.18 19.54 -1.47
N PHE A 289 6.20 20.15 -0.79
CA PHE A 289 6.45 20.88 0.45
C PHE A 289 7.14 20.03 1.51
N ARG A 290 6.67 18.79 1.69
CA ARG A 290 7.27 17.86 2.65
C ARG A 290 8.69 17.43 2.25
N SER A 291 8.93 17.20 0.96
CA SER A 291 10.26 16.88 0.44
C SER A 291 11.21 18.06 0.66
N THR A 292 10.73 19.28 0.41
CA THR A 292 11.47 20.53 0.63
C THR A 292 11.79 20.75 2.10
N PHE A 293 10.80 20.61 2.99
CA PHE A 293 10.99 20.71 4.44
C PHE A 293 12.09 19.73 4.93
N ASN A 294 12.01 18.47 4.52
CA ASN A 294 13.02 17.47 4.89
C ASN A 294 14.42 17.83 4.41
N ASN A 295 14.53 18.38 3.18
CA ASN A 295 15.83 18.77 2.62
C ASN A 295 16.39 20.02 3.30
N ILE A 296 15.58 21.02 3.56
CA ILE A 296 16.02 22.22 4.31
C ILE A 296 16.56 21.81 5.68
N LEU A 297 15.85 20.98 6.43
CA LEU A 297 16.33 20.49 7.73
C LEU A 297 17.64 19.69 7.63
N ARG A 298 17.80 18.89 6.57
CA ARG A 298 19.06 18.20 6.29
C ARG A 298 20.20 19.19 6.06
N ASP A 299 19.95 20.18 5.22
CA ASP A 299 20.97 21.14 4.80
C ASP A 299 21.35 22.10 5.97
N MET A 300 20.44 22.26 6.92
CA MET A 300 20.71 22.93 8.20
C MET A 300 21.47 22.04 9.19
N GLY A 301 21.72 20.77 8.89
CA GLY A 301 22.49 19.84 9.73
C GLY A 301 21.68 18.95 10.67
N MET A 302 20.37 18.88 10.52
CA MET A 302 19.54 18.01 11.36
C MET A 302 19.76 16.54 11.00
N GLU A 303 20.04 15.70 12.00
CA GLU A 303 20.28 14.27 11.82
C GLU A 303 19.09 13.52 11.19
N LEU A 304 19.37 12.47 10.42
CA LEU A 304 18.34 11.68 9.73
C LEU A 304 17.32 11.07 10.70
N SER A 305 17.78 10.58 11.85
CA SER A 305 16.94 10.02 12.91
C SER A 305 15.89 11.02 13.38
N ASP A 306 16.32 12.25 13.65
CA ASP A 306 15.46 13.30 14.18
C ASP A 306 14.46 13.78 13.12
N ARG A 307 14.90 13.91 11.86
CA ARG A 307 14.01 14.21 10.74
C ARG A 307 12.96 13.12 10.52
N GLN A 308 13.31 11.84 10.68
CA GLN A 308 12.37 10.73 10.57
C GLN A 308 11.30 10.78 11.68
N VAL A 309 11.70 11.11 12.90
CA VAL A 309 10.78 11.28 14.03
C VAL A 309 9.86 12.48 13.76
N LEU A 310 10.44 13.64 13.41
CA LEU A 310 9.68 14.86 13.12
C LEU A 310 8.68 14.68 11.97
N LEU A 311 9.06 13.94 10.93
CA LEU A 311 8.17 13.64 9.80
C LEU A 311 7.21 12.46 10.05
N ALA A 312 7.18 11.89 11.25
CA ALA A 312 6.36 10.72 11.57
C ALA A 312 6.54 9.58 10.54
N HIS A 313 7.77 9.35 10.10
CA HIS A 313 8.08 8.17 9.29
C HIS A 313 8.03 6.94 10.17
N ALA A 314 7.18 5.96 9.81
CA ALA A 314 7.23 4.64 10.42
C ALA A 314 8.57 4.00 10.05
N SER A 315 9.58 4.03 10.95
CA SER A 315 10.78 3.24 10.77
C SER A 315 10.45 1.76 11.00
N SER A 316 11.08 0.87 10.23
CA SER A 316 10.99 -0.58 10.43
C SER A 316 11.60 -1.05 11.76
N ASP A 317 12.39 -0.21 12.42
CA ASP A 317 13.00 -0.49 13.73
C ASP A 317 12.06 -0.13 14.87
N SER A 318 11.52 -1.13 15.52
CA SER A 318 10.61 -0.99 16.67
C SER A 318 11.20 -0.24 17.86
N THR A 319 12.52 -0.17 17.99
CA THR A 319 13.23 0.53 19.07
C THR A 319 13.18 2.07 18.94
N LYS A 320 13.02 2.62 17.74
CA LYS A 320 12.91 4.07 17.52
C LYS A 320 11.49 4.63 17.72
N ILE A 321 10.52 3.78 18.08
CA ILE A 321 9.11 4.13 18.26
C ILE A 321 8.89 4.97 19.54
N TYR A 322 9.82 4.95 20.47
CA TYR A 322 9.73 5.63 21.79
C TYR A 322 10.46 6.97 21.88
N THR A 323 11.16 7.39 20.82
CA THR A 323 11.80 8.72 20.82
C THR A 323 10.78 9.76 20.35
N HIS A 324 10.18 10.45 21.32
CA HIS A 324 9.49 11.70 21.02
C HIS A 324 10.56 12.77 20.74
N PRO A 325 10.36 13.63 19.73
CA PRO A 325 11.28 14.74 19.53
C PRO A 325 11.25 15.61 20.78
N ASN A 326 12.42 16.10 21.20
CA ASN A 326 12.45 17.19 22.17
C ASN A 326 11.80 18.41 21.49
N LEU A 327 10.56 18.74 21.91
CA LEU A 327 9.77 19.78 21.27
C LEU A 327 10.49 21.13 21.21
N GLN A 328 11.27 21.48 22.25
CA GLN A 328 12.03 22.74 22.27
C GLN A 328 13.13 22.75 21.21
N VAL A 329 13.87 21.64 21.09
CA VAL A 329 14.89 21.49 20.05
C VAL A 329 14.24 21.49 18.67
N ALA A 330 13.19 20.71 18.48
CA ALA A 330 12.48 20.65 17.19
C ALA A 330 11.87 22.01 16.80
N GLN A 331 11.35 22.77 17.76
CA GLN A 331 10.85 24.14 17.52
C GLN A 331 11.97 25.10 17.10
N SER A 332 13.15 25.01 17.69
CA SER A 332 14.29 25.83 17.29
C SER A 332 14.68 25.62 15.80
N TRP A 333 14.49 24.40 15.30
CA TRP A 333 14.73 24.10 13.89
C TRP A 333 13.64 24.67 12.97
N VAL A 334 12.36 24.48 13.31
CA VAL A 334 11.26 24.97 12.44
C VAL A 334 11.16 26.50 12.43
N ASN A 335 11.64 27.18 13.48
CA ASN A 335 11.73 28.65 13.52
C ASN A 335 12.84 29.22 12.62
N LYS A 336 13.82 28.40 12.22
CA LYS A 336 14.88 28.82 11.27
C LYS A 336 14.46 28.69 9.81
N LEU A 337 13.28 28.17 9.52
CA LEU A 337 12.79 28.07 8.13
C LEU A 337 12.60 29.48 7.55
N PRO A 338 12.92 29.68 6.26
CA PRO A 338 12.80 30.98 5.62
C PRO A 338 11.37 31.52 5.67
N VAL A 339 11.26 32.85 5.73
CA VAL A 339 10.00 33.57 5.64
C VAL A 339 9.92 34.17 4.25
N PHE A 340 8.82 33.93 3.54
CA PHE A 340 8.53 34.55 2.24
C PHE A 340 7.39 35.54 2.45
N ASN A 341 7.68 36.82 2.21
CA ASN A 341 6.71 37.92 2.33
C ASN A 341 6.03 38.18 0.99
#